data_1828c3c89b44c25ed5b71e0e77e835c6
#
_entry.id   1828c3c89b44c25ed5b71e0e77e835c6
#
_cell.length_a   1.000
_cell.length_b   1.000
_cell.length_c   1.000
_cell.angle_alpha   90.00
_cell.angle_beta   90.00
_cell.angle_gamma   90.00
#
_symmetry.space_group_name_H-M   'P 1'
#
loop_
_entity.id
_entity.type
_entity.pdbx_description
1 polymer ?
#
loop_
_entity_poly.entity_id
_entity_poly.type
_entity_poly.pdbx_seq_one_letter_code
_entity_poly.pdbx_strand_id
1 'polypeptide(L)'
;MPKYVFAYRIQEGDSGSPDAMAKWMAWFEELGAAVVDAGNPVFARSTLGNCGSGSALGGYSLITADDLEAAVTLAKGCPALAAGGGVEVGELAEM
;
A
#
# COMPACT_ATOMS: atom_id res chain seq x y z
N MET A 1 13.46 -14.54 -3.53
CA MET A 1 13.11 -13.14 -3.78
C MET A 1 12.84 -12.40 -2.49
N PRO A 2 13.39 -11.19 -2.30
CA PRO A 2 13.05 -10.39 -1.13
C PRO A 2 11.57 -10.07 -1.06
N LYS A 3 11.10 -9.86 0.16
CA LYS A 3 9.72 -9.45 0.40
C LYS A 3 9.69 -7.98 0.78
N TYR A 4 8.63 -7.32 0.40
CA TYR A 4 8.43 -5.89 0.65
C TYR A 4 7.05 -5.66 1.22
N VAL A 5 6.95 -4.66 2.09
CA VAL A 5 5.65 -4.17 2.55
C VAL A 5 5.29 -2.93 1.76
N PHE A 6 4.04 -2.88 1.33
CA PHE A 6 3.42 -1.64 0.83
C PHE A 6 2.50 -1.15 1.94
N ALA A 7 2.84 -0.03 2.53
CA ALA A 7 2.00 0.61 3.55
C ALA A 7 1.27 1.77 2.87
N TYR A 8 -0.04 1.67 2.77
CA TYR A 8 -0.84 2.67 2.06
C TYR A 8 -1.22 3.81 2.99
N ARG A 9 -1.05 5.04 2.52
CA ARG A 9 -1.43 6.24 3.25
C ARG A 9 -2.60 6.88 2.53
N ILE A 10 -3.65 7.19 3.29
CA ILE A 10 -4.84 7.85 2.76
C ILE A 10 -4.93 9.24 3.35
N GLN A 11 -5.63 10.15 2.66
CA GLN A 11 -5.90 11.47 3.22
C GLN A 11 -6.87 11.31 4.39
N GLU A 12 -6.66 12.11 5.42
CA GLU A 12 -7.57 12.11 6.57
C GLU A 12 -8.98 12.47 6.10
N GLY A 13 -9.94 11.68 6.55
CA GLY A 13 -11.33 11.85 6.19
C GLY A 13 -11.76 11.15 4.90
N ASP A 14 -10.82 10.57 4.15
CA ASP A 14 -11.16 9.81 2.96
C ASP A 14 -11.72 8.45 3.36
N SER A 15 -12.95 8.16 2.96
CA SER A 15 -13.60 6.88 3.24
C SER A 15 -13.63 5.94 2.04
N GLY A 16 -13.04 6.37 0.92
CA GLY A 16 -13.05 5.61 -0.30
C GLY A 16 -14.39 5.70 -1.05
N SER A 17 -14.45 5.03 -2.17
CA SER A 17 -15.64 4.98 -3.01
C SER A 17 -15.70 3.63 -3.71
N PRO A 18 -16.86 3.25 -4.29
CA PRO A 18 -16.95 2.02 -5.09
C PRO A 18 -15.98 2.03 -6.27
N ASP A 19 -15.77 3.17 -6.90
CA ASP A 19 -14.81 3.30 -8.01
C ASP A 19 -13.38 3.06 -7.54
N ALA A 20 -13.04 3.54 -6.34
CA ALA A 20 -11.72 3.32 -5.77
C ALA A 20 -11.48 1.82 -5.54
N MET A 21 -12.46 1.11 -5.02
CA MET A 21 -12.33 -0.33 -4.78
C MET A 21 -12.07 -1.09 -6.08
N ALA A 22 -12.77 -0.74 -7.16
CA ALA A 22 -12.56 -1.36 -8.46
C ALA A 22 -11.14 -1.13 -8.96
N LYS A 23 -10.59 0.06 -8.77
CA LYS A 23 -9.21 0.40 -9.16
C LYS A 23 -8.20 -0.42 -8.37
N TRP A 24 -8.43 -0.60 -7.07
CA TRP A 24 -7.56 -1.42 -6.22
C TRP A 24 -7.54 -2.88 -6.69
N MET A 25 -8.70 -3.43 -7.00
CA MET A 25 -8.79 -4.80 -7.46
C MET A 25 -8.07 -4.99 -8.80
N ALA A 26 -8.23 -4.04 -9.71
CA ALA A 26 -7.53 -4.08 -11.00
C ALA A 26 -6.02 -4.03 -10.82
N TRP A 27 -5.53 -3.19 -9.90
CA TRP A 27 -4.11 -3.08 -9.64
C TRP A 27 -3.55 -4.38 -9.04
N PHE A 28 -4.27 -5.00 -8.10
CA PHE A 28 -3.84 -6.29 -7.54
C PHE A 28 -3.79 -7.37 -8.61
N GLU A 29 -4.70 -7.36 -9.58
CA GLU A 29 -4.62 -8.28 -10.72
C GLU A 29 -3.38 -8.04 -11.54
N GLU A 30 -3.00 -6.79 -11.77
CA GLU A 30 -1.77 -6.46 -12.49
C GLU A 30 -0.53 -6.96 -11.75
N LEU A 31 -0.51 -6.85 -10.42
CA LEU A 31 0.59 -7.35 -9.62
C LEU A 31 0.71 -8.87 -9.70
N GLY A 32 -0.44 -9.55 -9.78
CA GLY A 32 -0.49 -11.00 -10.01
C GLY A 32 0.33 -11.79 -9.01
N ALA A 33 1.28 -12.58 -9.52
CA ALA A 33 2.11 -13.47 -8.70
C ALA A 33 3.06 -12.73 -7.75
N ALA A 34 3.27 -11.42 -7.93
CA ALA A 34 4.08 -10.65 -7.01
C ALA A 34 3.40 -10.49 -5.63
N VAL A 35 2.09 -10.63 -5.56
CA VAL A 35 1.35 -10.48 -4.30
C VAL A 35 1.53 -11.74 -3.46
N VAL A 36 2.17 -11.59 -2.29
CA VAL A 36 2.27 -12.67 -1.29
C VAL A 36 1.03 -12.67 -0.41
N ASP A 37 0.61 -11.48 0.00
CA ASP A 37 -0.56 -11.27 0.83
C ASP A 37 -1.15 -9.91 0.46
N ALA A 38 -2.37 -9.91 -0.05
CA ALA A 38 -3.02 -8.66 -0.41
C ALA A 38 -3.28 -7.76 0.81
N GLY A 39 -3.23 -8.34 2.00
CA GLY A 39 -3.40 -7.59 3.24
C GLY A 39 -4.83 -7.21 3.50
N ASN A 40 -4.99 -6.18 4.33
CA ASN A 40 -6.30 -5.73 4.76
C ASN A 40 -6.35 -4.21 4.81
N PRO A 41 -7.50 -3.61 4.54
CA PRO A 41 -7.70 -2.21 4.86
C PRO A 41 -7.72 -2.01 6.38
N VAL A 42 -7.27 -0.84 6.80
CA VAL A 42 -7.24 -0.49 8.23
C VAL A 42 -8.36 0.53 8.48
N PHE A 43 -9.26 0.22 9.40
CA PHE A 43 -10.38 1.10 9.70
C PHE A 43 -10.18 1.86 11.01
N ALA A 44 -10.20 1.15 12.14
CA ALA A 44 -9.97 1.77 13.44
C ALA A 44 -8.47 1.91 13.67
N ARG A 45 -8.03 3.12 14.02
CA ARG A 45 -6.60 3.40 14.23
C ARG A 45 -6.39 4.37 15.35
N SER A 46 -5.18 4.28 15.90
CA SER A 46 -4.69 5.23 16.88
C SER A 46 -3.22 5.48 16.57
N THR A 47 -2.77 6.71 16.73
CA THR A 47 -1.38 7.06 16.47
C THR A 47 -0.66 7.41 17.76
N LEU A 48 0.57 6.95 17.86
CA LEU A 48 1.46 7.25 18.99
C LEU A 48 2.78 7.73 18.42
N GLY A 49 3.32 8.78 18.99
CA GLY A 49 4.59 9.33 18.53
C GLY A 49 4.47 10.02 17.18
N ASN A 50 5.55 9.99 16.41
CA ASN A 50 5.61 10.65 15.11
C ASN A 50 5.14 9.70 14.02
N CYS A 51 3.96 9.95 13.50
CA CYS A 51 3.36 9.14 12.44
C CYS A 51 3.05 9.94 11.17
N GLY A 52 3.56 11.18 11.10
CA GLY A 52 3.24 12.10 10.01
C GLY A 52 1.92 12.82 10.28
N SER A 53 1.63 13.81 9.46
CA SER A 53 0.39 14.58 9.56
C SER A 53 -0.29 14.65 8.20
N GLY A 54 -1.61 14.82 8.19
CA GLY A 54 -2.39 14.95 6.97
C GLY A 54 -2.71 13.63 6.28
N SER A 55 -2.16 12.52 6.73
CA SER A 55 -2.45 11.22 6.19
C SER A 55 -2.58 10.18 7.30
N ALA A 56 -3.20 9.06 6.97
CA ALA A 56 -3.43 7.98 7.91
C ALA A 56 -3.10 6.64 7.26
N LEU A 57 -2.75 5.65 8.08
CA LEU A 57 -2.53 4.29 7.60
C LEU A 57 -3.84 3.73 7.06
N GLY A 58 -3.89 3.44 5.76
CA GLY A 58 -5.09 2.97 5.10
C GLY A 58 -5.14 1.47 4.88
N GLY A 59 -4.00 0.80 4.97
CA GLY A 59 -3.91 -0.64 4.75
C GLY A 59 -2.50 -1.06 4.45
N TYR A 60 -2.32 -2.33 4.13
CA TYR A 60 -0.99 -2.86 3.79
C TYR A 60 -1.13 -4.02 2.83
N SER A 61 -0.04 -4.32 2.13
CA SER A 61 0.11 -5.54 1.34
C SER A 61 1.55 -6.02 1.44
N LEU A 62 1.75 -7.31 1.23
CA LEU A 62 3.08 -7.91 1.15
C LEU A 62 3.32 -8.41 -0.25
N ILE A 63 4.44 -8.05 -0.84
CA ILE A 63 4.79 -8.45 -2.19
C ILE A 63 6.21 -8.99 -2.27
N THR A 64 6.54 -9.62 -3.40
CA THR A 64 7.91 -9.99 -3.75
C THR A 64 8.36 -9.19 -4.95
N ALA A 65 9.65 -8.88 -5.00
CA ALA A 65 10.29 -8.23 -6.13
C ALA A 65 11.78 -8.56 -6.11
N ASP A 66 12.46 -8.36 -7.23
CA ASP A 66 13.89 -8.65 -7.33
C ASP A 66 14.72 -7.75 -6.43
N ASP A 67 14.34 -6.49 -6.33
CA ASP A 67 15.03 -5.49 -5.52
C ASP A 67 14.05 -4.37 -5.16
N LEU A 68 14.52 -3.41 -4.37
CA LEU A 68 13.69 -2.27 -3.95
C LEU A 68 13.20 -1.47 -5.15
N GLU A 69 14.05 -1.26 -6.14
CA GLU A 69 13.69 -0.49 -7.33
C GLU A 69 12.54 -1.14 -8.09
N ALA A 70 12.58 -2.47 -8.22
CA ALA A 70 11.49 -3.22 -8.85
C ALA A 70 10.20 -3.09 -8.04
N ALA A 71 10.28 -3.17 -6.72
CA ALA A 71 9.12 -2.99 -5.84
C ALA A 71 8.52 -1.59 -5.98
N VAL A 72 9.37 -0.56 -6.05
CA VAL A 72 8.92 0.82 -6.25
C VAL A 72 8.22 0.97 -7.60
N THR A 73 8.74 0.32 -8.64
CA THR A 73 8.11 0.34 -9.96
C THR A 73 6.70 -0.24 -9.92
N LEU A 74 6.51 -1.34 -9.20
CA LEU A 74 5.17 -1.92 -9.01
C LEU A 74 4.26 -0.96 -8.24
N ALA A 75 4.80 -0.27 -7.24
CA ALA A 75 4.03 0.64 -6.40
C ALA A 75 3.54 1.88 -7.16
N LYS A 76 4.19 2.24 -8.27
CA LYS A 76 3.79 3.43 -9.06
C LYS A 76 2.38 3.33 -9.60
N GLY A 77 1.83 2.14 -9.74
CA GLY A 77 0.45 1.92 -10.17
C GLY A 77 -0.58 1.98 -9.06
N CYS A 78 -0.15 2.23 -7.82
CA CYS A 78 -1.04 2.19 -6.67
C CYS A 78 -2.13 3.26 -6.76
N PRO A 79 -3.42 2.86 -6.63
CA PRO A 79 -4.52 3.83 -6.69
C PRO A 79 -4.49 4.91 -5.61
N ALA A 80 -3.82 4.67 -4.48
CA ALA A 80 -3.69 5.69 -3.43
C ALA A 80 -3.01 6.95 -3.94
N LEU A 81 -2.07 6.81 -4.88
CA LEU A 81 -1.35 7.97 -5.44
C LEU A 81 -2.29 8.90 -6.20
N ALA A 82 -3.20 8.34 -6.99
CA ALA A 82 -4.17 9.14 -7.75
C ALA A 82 -5.20 9.79 -6.83
N ALA A 83 -5.43 9.24 -5.66
CA ALA A 83 -6.40 9.75 -4.70
C ALA A 83 -5.79 10.79 -3.74
N GLY A 84 -4.56 11.20 -3.97
CA GLY A 84 -3.89 12.18 -3.12
C GLY A 84 -3.23 11.58 -1.88
N GLY A 85 -3.21 10.26 -1.77
CA GLY A 85 -2.52 9.56 -0.71
C GLY A 85 -1.12 9.14 -1.13
N GLY A 86 -0.61 8.07 -0.55
CA GLY A 86 0.72 7.58 -0.85
C GLY A 86 0.88 6.11 -0.55
N VAL A 87 2.03 5.60 -0.90
CA VAL A 87 2.44 4.25 -0.54
C VAL A 87 3.90 4.29 -0.12
N GLU A 88 4.17 3.73 1.04
CA GLU A 88 5.54 3.57 1.52
C GLU A 88 5.98 2.15 1.23
N VAL A 89 7.15 2.01 0.63
CA VAL A 89 7.69 0.71 0.23
C VAL A 89 8.88 0.40 1.11
N GLY A 90 8.85 -0.72 1.81
CA GLY A 90 9.96 -1.12 2.67
C GLY A 90 10.34 -2.56 2.44
N GLU A 91 11.64 -2.85 2.46
CA GLU A 91 12.12 -4.22 2.39
C GLU A 91 11.97 -4.87 3.76
N LEU A 92 11.42 -6.08 3.78
CA LEU A 92 11.27 -6.83 5.00
C LEU A 92 12.58 -7.56 5.33
N ALA A 93 13.08 -7.34 6.52
CA ALA A 93 14.26 -8.07 6.97
C ALA A 93 13.89 -9.51 7.31
N GLU A 94 14.75 -10.43 6.94
CA GLU A 94 14.61 -11.82 7.39
C GLU A 94 15.12 -11.93 8.82
N MET A 95 14.32 -12.51 9.67
CA MET A 95 14.65 -12.61 11.08
C MET A 95 14.58 -14.03 11.59
#